data_e0dd2382788e7e85edd5b463a39c2f13
#
_entry.id   e0dd2382788e7e85edd5b463a39c2f13
#
_cell.length_a   1.000
_cell.length_b   1.000
_cell.length_c   1.000
_cell.angle_alpha   90.00
_cell.angle_beta   90.00
_cell.angle_gamma   90.00
#
_symmetry.space_group_name_H-M   'P 1'
#
loop_
_entity.id
_entity.type
_entity.pdbx_description
1 polymer ?
#
loop_
_entity_poly.entity_id
_entity_poly.type
_entity_poly.pdbx_seq_one_letter_code
_entity_poly.pdbx_strand_id
1 'polypeptide(L)'
;MKKIVILFFLFIPFFIFSQNATKWQQNQADKISSYVSDKLSLSSKDASFFKEAQLAQIVENATKIKESGASTAEDKKAIYRQGYNNLKTKLTEKFGNKLAQEILKASNEARSN
;
A
#
# COMPACT_ATOMS: atom_id res chain seq x y z
N MET A 1 5.78 -23.30 13.64
CA MET A 1 4.34 -23.42 13.46
C MET A 1 3.60 -22.12 13.73
N LYS A 2 3.85 -21.46 14.86
CA LYS A 2 3.19 -20.17 15.17
C LYS A 2 3.50 -19.09 14.15
N LYS A 3 4.71 -19.07 13.61
CA LYS A 3 5.12 -18.09 12.59
C LYS A 3 4.34 -18.25 11.29
N ILE A 4 4.01 -19.48 10.92
CA ILE A 4 3.24 -19.75 9.69
C ILE A 4 1.82 -19.24 9.84
N VAL A 5 1.22 -19.41 11.01
CA VAL A 5 -0.13 -18.93 11.30
C VAL A 5 -0.18 -17.39 11.25
N ILE A 6 0.83 -16.72 11.80
CA ILE A 6 0.92 -15.26 11.78
C ILE A 6 1.03 -14.75 10.36
N LEU A 7 1.82 -15.39 9.50
CA LEU A 7 1.95 -15.03 8.10
C LEU A 7 0.62 -15.18 7.36
N PHE A 8 -0.14 -16.21 7.68
CA PHE A 8 -1.45 -16.44 7.08
C PHE A 8 -2.42 -15.30 7.41
N PHE A 9 -2.43 -14.83 8.66
CA PHE A 9 -3.28 -13.71 9.07
C PHE A 9 -2.89 -12.41 8.38
N LEU A 10 -1.62 -12.20 8.08
CA LEU A 10 -1.18 -10.99 7.38
C LEU A 10 -1.68 -10.91 5.94
N PHE A 11 -1.89 -12.06 5.28
CA PHE A 11 -2.39 -12.06 3.91
C PHE A 11 -3.88 -11.77 3.82
N ILE A 12 -4.66 -12.18 4.81
CA ILE A 12 -6.12 -12.02 4.79
C ILE A 12 -6.54 -10.54 4.65
N PRO A 13 -5.97 -9.58 5.42
CA PRO A 13 -6.35 -8.17 5.27
C PRO A 13 -6.11 -7.60 3.87
N PHE A 14 -5.02 -7.98 3.23
CA PHE A 14 -4.72 -7.54 1.87
C PHE A 14 -5.81 -7.96 0.90
N PHE A 15 -6.16 -9.23 0.99
CA PHE A 15 -7.11 -9.83 0.06
C PHE A 15 -8.49 -9.19 0.21
N ILE A 16 -8.92 -8.95 1.44
CA ILE A 16 -10.23 -8.36 1.70
C ILE A 16 -10.32 -6.94 1.13
N PHE A 17 -9.31 -6.11 1.37
CA PHE A 17 -9.33 -4.72 0.90
C PHE A 17 -9.24 -4.64 -0.61
N SER A 18 -8.40 -5.46 -1.25
CA SER A 18 -8.26 -5.41 -2.70
C SER A 18 -9.52 -5.88 -3.44
N GLN A 19 -10.32 -6.76 -2.85
CA GLN A 19 -11.57 -7.20 -3.47
C GLN A 19 -12.61 -6.10 -3.57
N ASN A 20 -12.55 -5.11 -2.69
CA ASN A 20 -13.53 -4.02 -2.64
C ASN A 20 -13.04 -2.76 -3.34
N ALA A 21 -11.92 -2.86 -4.06
CA ALA A 21 -11.33 -1.70 -4.72
C ALA A 21 -12.19 -1.22 -5.90
N THR A 22 -12.38 0.10 -5.98
CA THR A 22 -13.02 0.70 -7.14
C THR A 22 -12.06 0.71 -8.32
N LYS A 23 -12.60 0.94 -9.52
CA LYS A 23 -11.77 1.03 -10.72
C LYS A 23 -10.75 2.17 -10.61
N TRP A 24 -11.17 3.30 -10.06
CA TRP A 24 -10.26 4.43 -9.83
C TRP A 24 -9.11 4.05 -8.90
N GLN A 25 -9.41 3.35 -7.80
CA GLN A 25 -8.40 2.89 -6.87
C GLN A 25 -7.43 1.92 -7.52
N GLN A 26 -7.95 0.99 -8.33
CA GLN A 26 -7.11 0.04 -9.06
C GLN A 26 -6.20 0.76 -10.05
N ASN A 27 -6.73 1.76 -10.76
CA ASN A 27 -5.94 2.55 -11.72
C ASN A 27 -4.83 3.32 -11.01
N GLN A 28 -5.09 3.87 -9.83
CA GLN A 28 -4.07 4.55 -9.05
C GLN A 28 -2.96 3.60 -8.62
N ALA A 29 -3.34 2.42 -8.13
CA ALA A 29 -2.35 1.41 -7.73
C ALA A 29 -1.52 0.95 -8.92
N ASP A 30 -2.14 0.75 -10.09
CA ASP A 30 -1.45 0.39 -11.31
C ASP A 30 -0.43 1.46 -11.73
N LYS A 31 -0.85 2.70 -11.73
CA LYS A 31 0.01 3.82 -12.11
C LYS A 31 1.24 3.91 -11.20
N ILE A 32 1.01 3.86 -9.89
CA ILE A 32 2.09 3.96 -8.92
C ILE A 32 3.02 2.76 -9.02
N SER A 33 2.47 1.55 -9.08
CA SER A 33 3.28 0.35 -9.12
C SER A 33 4.07 0.20 -10.41
N SER A 34 3.51 0.62 -11.54
CA SER A 34 4.23 0.61 -12.82
C SER A 34 5.42 1.57 -12.79
N TYR A 35 5.21 2.77 -12.27
CA TYR A 35 6.28 3.75 -12.14
C TYR A 35 7.41 3.21 -11.25
N VAL A 36 7.06 2.69 -10.08
CA VAL A 36 8.03 2.17 -9.11
C VAL A 36 8.77 0.97 -9.68
N SER A 37 8.04 0.06 -10.30
CA SER A 37 8.61 -1.15 -10.89
C SER A 37 9.62 -0.81 -11.98
N ASP A 38 9.28 0.13 -12.86
CA ASP A 38 10.18 0.56 -13.93
C ASP A 38 11.41 1.26 -13.38
N LYS A 39 11.22 2.15 -12.42
CA LYS A 39 12.32 2.93 -11.86
C LYS A 39 13.30 2.07 -11.09
N LEU A 40 12.82 1.11 -10.33
CA LEU A 40 13.66 0.27 -9.46
C LEU A 40 13.95 -1.11 -10.05
N SER A 41 13.46 -1.38 -11.24
CA SER A 41 13.65 -2.66 -11.93
C SER A 41 13.20 -3.85 -11.07
N LEU A 42 12.02 -3.73 -10.50
CA LEU A 42 11.47 -4.80 -9.67
C LEU A 42 11.11 -6.02 -10.52
N SER A 43 11.28 -7.21 -9.95
CA SER A 43 10.80 -8.42 -10.58
C SER A 43 9.28 -8.41 -10.66
N SER A 44 8.70 -9.23 -11.53
CA SER A 44 7.24 -9.34 -11.65
C SER A 44 6.60 -9.69 -10.32
N LYS A 45 7.24 -10.57 -9.56
CA LYS A 45 6.75 -11.01 -8.26
C LYS A 45 6.75 -9.88 -7.25
N ASP A 46 7.84 -9.13 -7.19
CA ASP A 46 7.97 -8.01 -6.27
C ASP A 46 7.04 -6.86 -6.65
N ALA A 47 6.92 -6.60 -7.95
CA ALA A 47 6.00 -5.58 -8.45
C ALA A 47 4.55 -5.92 -8.09
N SER A 48 4.17 -7.20 -8.23
CA SER A 48 2.83 -7.66 -7.83
C SER A 48 2.59 -7.49 -6.35
N PHE A 49 3.57 -7.84 -5.54
CA PHE A 49 3.44 -7.67 -4.09
C PHE A 49 3.21 -6.21 -3.72
N PHE A 50 4.04 -5.32 -4.29
CA PHE A 50 3.90 -3.89 -4.00
C PHE A 50 2.56 -3.36 -4.48
N LYS A 51 2.12 -3.74 -5.67
CA LYS A 51 0.83 -3.32 -6.20
C LYS A 51 -0.32 -3.72 -5.29
N GLU A 52 -0.32 -4.96 -4.83
CA GLU A 52 -1.36 -5.45 -3.92
C GLU A 52 -1.33 -4.72 -2.58
N ALA A 53 -0.14 -4.50 -2.04
CA ALA A 53 0.02 -3.78 -0.78
C ALA A 53 -0.44 -2.32 -0.92
N GLN A 54 -0.09 -1.67 -2.03
CA GLN A 54 -0.48 -0.30 -2.32
C GLN A 54 -1.99 -0.19 -2.48
N LEU A 55 -2.58 -1.11 -3.24
CA LEU A 55 -4.02 -1.13 -3.47
C LEU A 55 -4.78 -1.32 -2.16
N ALA A 56 -4.36 -2.28 -1.35
CA ALA A 56 -4.99 -2.54 -0.06
C ALA A 56 -4.93 -1.31 0.84
N GLN A 57 -3.82 -0.59 0.82
CA GLN A 57 -3.67 0.60 1.65
C GLN A 57 -4.55 1.75 1.14
N ILE A 58 -4.68 1.93 -0.16
CA ILE A 58 -5.56 2.94 -0.74
C ILE A 58 -7.01 2.69 -0.31
N VAL A 59 -7.46 1.44 -0.41
CA VAL A 59 -8.82 1.06 -0.03
C VAL A 59 -9.04 1.23 1.47
N GLU A 60 -8.08 0.80 2.28
CA GLU A 60 -8.17 0.92 3.74
C GLU A 60 -8.28 2.38 4.18
N ASN A 61 -7.48 3.26 3.60
CA ASN A 61 -7.52 4.69 3.90
C ASN A 61 -8.91 5.26 3.58
N ALA A 62 -9.43 4.95 2.40
CA ALA A 62 -10.75 5.43 1.99
C ALA A 62 -11.85 4.92 2.93
N THR A 63 -11.76 3.67 3.34
CA THR A 63 -12.71 3.05 4.25
C THR A 63 -12.68 3.73 5.62
N LYS A 64 -11.48 3.98 6.14
CA LYS A 64 -11.33 4.64 7.44
C LYS A 64 -11.85 6.07 7.43
N ILE A 65 -11.62 6.79 6.33
CA ILE A 65 -12.14 8.16 6.18
C ILE A 65 -13.66 8.13 6.20
N LYS A 66 -14.26 7.19 5.46
CA LYS A 66 -15.71 7.06 5.40
C LYS A 66 -16.30 6.67 6.76
N GLU A 67 -15.73 5.68 7.41
CA GLU A 67 -16.26 5.15 8.67
C GLU A 67 -16.09 6.11 9.85
N SER A 68 -14.99 6.85 9.87
CA SER A 68 -14.71 7.78 10.96
C SER A 68 -15.41 9.13 10.81
N GLY A 69 -15.96 9.41 9.62
CA GLY A 69 -16.56 10.71 9.34
C GLY A 69 -15.55 11.83 9.21
N ALA A 70 -14.29 11.50 8.93
CA ALA A 70 -13.23 12.49 8.77
C ALA A 70 -13.57 13.45 7.64
N SER A 71 -13.75 14.71 7.95
CA SER A 71 -14.14 15.74 6.98
C SER A 71 -13.09 16.83 6.81
N THR A 72 -12.26 17.05 7.82
CA THR A 72 -11.21 18.07 7.75
C THR A 72 -9.95 17.50 7.13
N ALA A 73 -9.11 18.40 6.57
CA ALA A 73 -7.83 18.02 6.02
C ALA A 73 -6.92 17.38 7.08
N GLU A 74 -6.98 17.87 8.31
CA GLU A 74 -6.17 17.33 9.41
C GLU A 74 -6.59 15.92 9.78
N ASP A 75 -7.88 15.65 9.85
CA ASP A 75 -8.40 14.32 10.18
C ASP A 75 -7.98 13.31 9.11
N LYS A 76 -8.10 13.69 7.84
CA LYS A 76 -7.69 12.84 6.72
C LYS A 76 -6.18 12.61 6.72
N LYS A 77 -5.42 13.66 7.05
CA LYS A 77 -3.95 13.58 7.11
C LYS A 77 -3.49 12.55 8.15
N ALA A 78 -4.16 12.50 9.30
CA ALA A 78 -3.83 11.52 10.33
C ALA A 78 -4.05 10.09 9.84
N ILE A 79 -5.14 9.86 9.09
CA ILE A 79 -5.44 8.55 8.50
C ILE A 79 -4.39 8.19 7.45
N TYR A 80 -4.04 9.13 6.57
CA TYR A 80 -3.02 8.88 5.55
C TYR A 80 -1.65 8.60 6.16
N ARG A 81 -1.30 9.28 7.23
CA ARG A 81 -0.03 9.04 7.94
C ARG A 81 0.01 7.65 8.54
N GLN A 82 -1.08 7.23 9.17
CA GLN A 82 -1.18 5.88 9.72
C GLN A 82 -1.07 4.83 8.61
N GLY A 83 -1.76 5.07 7.49
CA GLY A 83 -1.70 4.17 6.33
C GLY A 83 -0.30 4.09 5.75
N TYR A 84 0.39 5.21 5.65
CA TYR A 84 1.77 5.25 5.18
C TYR A 84 2.68 4.41 6.08
N ASN A 85 2.54 4.55 7.40
CA ASN A 85 3.33 3.78 8.34
C ASN A 85 3.04 2.28 8.25
N ASN A 86 1.78 1.92 8.05
CA ASN A 86 1.39 0.52 7.87
C ASN A 86 2.01 -0.07 6.61
N LEU A 87 1.96 0.67 5.50
CA LEU A 87 2.55 0.25 4.25
C LEU A 87 4.07 0.12 4.38
N LYS A 88 4.71 1.09 5.00
CA LYS A 88 6.15 1.08 5.25
C LYS A 88 6.56 -0.18 6.03
N THR A 89 5.81 -0.54 7.05
CA THR A 89 6.08 -1.73 7.84
C THR A 89 6.02 -2.99 6.98
N LYS A 90 4.99 -3.11 6.16
CA LYS A 90 4.82 -4.27 5.28
C LYS A 90 5.92 -4.38 4.24
N LEU A 91 6.28 -3.26 3.65
CA LEU A 91 7.35 -3.23 2.65
C LEU A 91 8.72 -3.54 3.28
N THR A 92 8.95 -3.01 4.48
CA THR A 92 10.20 -3.28 5.21
C THR A 92 10.34 -4.75 5.55
N GLU A 93 9.25 -5.38 5.96
CA GLU A 93 9.26 -6.82 6.27
C GLU A 93 9.52 -7.67 5.02
N LYS A 94 9.00 -7.26 3.88
CA LYS A 94 9.16 -8.01 2.64
C LYS A 94 10.50 -7.75 1.95
N PHE A 95 10.91 -6.50 1.85
CA PHE A 95 12.03 -6.09 0.99
C PHE A 95 13.28 -5.64 1.75
N GLY A 96 13.18 -5.45 3.05
CA GLY A 96 14.24 -4.84 3.83
C GLY A 96 14.13 -3.33 3.85
N ASN A 97 14.84 -2.71 4.78
CA ASN A 97 14.70 -1.28 5.05
C ASN A 97 15.10 -0.40 3.87
N LYS A 98 16.22 -0.71 3.23
CA LYS A 98 16.73 0.11 2.12
C LYS A 98 15.79 0.13 0.93
N LEU A 99 15.40 -1.06 0.45
CA LEU A 99 14.52 -1.14 -0.72
C LEU A 99 13.13 -0.60 -0.41
N ALA A 100 12.63 -0.84 0.80
CA ALA A 100 11.34 -0.30 1.21
C ALA A 100 11.34 1.24 1.13
N GLN A 101 12.41 1.89 1.59
CA GLN A 101 12.53 3.34 1.50
C GLN A 101 12.60 3.83 0.05
N GLU A 102 13.31 3.13 -0.80
CA GLU A 102 13.38 3.46 -2.22
C GLU A 102 12.03 3.33 -2.90
N ILE A 103 11.27 2.27 -2.57
CA ILE A 103 9.93 2.07 -3.08
C ILE A 103 9.00 3.20 -2.66
N LEU A 104 9.03 3.58 -1.39
CA LEU A 104 8.19 4.66 -0.88
C LEU A 104 8.53 6.00 -1.50
N LYS A 105 9.81 6.27 -1.70
CA LYS A 105 10.25 7.50 -2.37
C LYS A 105 9.76 7.54 -3.82
N ALA A 106 9.91 6.44 -4.54
CA ALA A 106 9.44 6.34 -5.92
C ALA A 106 7.91 6.47 -5.99
N SER A 107 7.20 5.88 -5.01
CA SER A 107 5.75 6.04 -4.90
C SER A 107 5.33 7.49 -4.80
N ASN A 108 6.02 8.25 -3.96
CA ASN A 108 5.72 9.68 -3.78
C ASN A 108 5.97 10.46 -5.06
N GLU A 109 7.04 10.11 -5.78
CA GLU A 109 7.31 10.71 -7.08
C GLU A 109 6.21 10.41 -8.09
N ALA A 110 5.72 9.18 -8.09
CA ALA A 110 4.64 8.77 -9.00
C ALA A 110 3.36 9.57 -8.77
N ARG A 111 3.06 9.88 -7.51
CA ARG A 111 1.87 10.67 -7.16
C ARG A 111 1.99 12.12 -7.59
N SER A 112 3.19 12.65 -7.63
CA SER A 112 3.45 14.04 -8.02
C SER A 112 3.41 14.24 -9.52
N ASN A 113 3.54 13.16 -10.28
CA ASN A 113 3.49 13.21 -11.75
C ASN A 113 2.04 13.01 -12.22
#